data_69aa02288570ca5119acfea70e9428ef
#
_entry.id   69aa02288570ca5119acfea70e9428ef
#
_cell.length_a   1.000
_cell.length_b   1.000
_cell.length_c   1.000
_cell.angle_alpha   90.00
_cell.angle_beta   90.00
_cell.angle_gamma   90.00
#
_symmetry.space_group_name_H-M   'P 1'
#
loop_
_entity.id
_entity.type
_entity.pdbx_description
1 polymer ?
#
loop_
_entity_poly.entity_id
_entity_poly.type
_entity_poly.pdbx_seq_one_letter_code
_entity_poly.pdbx_strand_id
1 'polypeptide(L)'
;MGGIAADESGRTSLQGLWVCGEVASTGAHGANRLASNSLLEGVVFGHRVAEDIPQKQTYSINNAEVYVPIIPELSKKIALEKLTQGLRKLMYEKVGLRRSASGLELAIASHEKLANEIDDLEARKSQKSPTFVQVRKWGELRNLALVGHLVTIASLKRCESRGAHYRTDFPNLEPRLATRKYFTYEDINTNSDSEGTSFDGTKRESKNAISSYL
;
A
#
# COMPACT_ATOMS: atom_id res chain seq x y z
N MET A 1 -4.60 -9.37 7.49
CA MET A 1 -4.81 -7.98 7.95
C MET A 1 -3.51 -7.25 7.72
N GLY A 2 -3.54 -6.10 7.12
CA GLY A 2 -2.37 -5.33 6.76
C GLY A 2 -2.71 -3.85 6.60
N GLY A 3 -1.72 -3.05 6.22
CA GLY A 3 -1.83 -1.61 6.07
C GLY A 3 -0.47 -0.96 6.28
N ILE A 4 -0.46 0.34 6.52
CA ILE A 4 0.76 1.08 6.85
C ILE A 4 1.23 0.63 8.26
N ALA A 5 2.48 0.22 8.37
CA ALA A 5 3.06 -0.21 9.65
C ALA A 5 3.02 0.93 10.67
N ALA A 6 2.52 0.63 11.86
CA ALA A 6 2.42 1.59 12.95
C ALA A 6 2.83 0.96 14.28
N ASP A 7 3.40 1.77 15.17
CA ASP A 7 3.69 1.41 16.55
C ASP A 7 2.45 1.59 17.46
N GLU A 8 2.63 1.43 18.76
CA GLU A 8 1.57 1.54 19.77
C GLU A 8 0.97 2.94 19.88
N SER A 9 1.67 3.98 19.44
CA SER A 9 1.21 5.37 19.37
C SER A 9 0.70 5.76 17.99
N GLY A 10 0.67 4.83 17.04
CA GLY A 10 0.29 5.11 15.65
C GLY A 10 1.37 5.77 14.80
N ARG A 11 2.62 5.86 15.29
CA ARG A 11 3.73 6.43 14.52
C ARG A 11 4.12 5.49 13.39
N THR A 12 4.43 6.06 12.24
CA THR A 12 5.02 5.31 11.11
C THR A 12 6.55 5.41 11.11
N SER A 13 7.21 4.75 10.16
CA SER A 13 8.64 4.91 9.92
C SER A 13 9.02 6.31 9.38
N LEU A 14 8.05 7.07 8.86
CA LEU A 14 8.26 8.44 8.38
C LEU A 14 8.03 9.43 9.54
N GLN A 15 9.04 10.25 9.82
CA GLN A 15 8.94 11.27 10.84
C GLN A 15 7.82 12.28 10.51
N GLY A 16 6.96 12.56 11.48
CA GLY A 16 5.84 13.50 11.31
C GLY A 16 4.60 12.88 10.67
N LEU A 17 4.59 11.55 10.45
CA LEU A 17 3.42 10.83 9.93
C LEU A 17 2.93 9.79 10.93
N TRP A 18 1.66 9.91 11.30
CA TRP A 18 0.92 8.95 12.11
C TRP A 18 -0.20 8.34 11.29
N VAL A 19 -0.60 7.13 11.66
CA VAL A 19 -1.74 6.43 11.05
C VAL A 19 -2.60 5.74 12.11
N CYS A 20 -3.91 5.74 11.91
CA CYS A 20 -4.86 5.02 12.75
C CYS A 20 -6.06 4.56 11.91
N GLY A 21 -6.86 3.64 12.44
CA GLY A 21 -8.03 3.08 11.78
C GLY A 21 -7.71 2.12 10.64
N GLU A 22 -8.59 2.00 9.67
CA GLU A 22 -8.55 0.98 8.62
C GLU A 22 -7.24 0.96 7.79
N VAL A 23 -6.58 2.10 7.66
CA VAL A 23 -5.31 2.22 6.91
C VAL A 23 -4.11 1.67 7.69
N ALA A 24 -4.22 1.57 9.02
CA ALA A 24 -3.13 1.20 9.89
C ALA A 24 -2.97 -0.32 10.04
N SER A 25 -1.73 -0.77 10.14
CA SER A 25 -1.37 -2.11 10.58
C SER A 25 -0.69 -2.02 11.95
N THR A 26 -1.47 -1.95 13.00
CA THR A 26 -1.01 -1.85 14.40
C THR A 26 -0.59 -3.21 14.97
N GLY A 27 -1.10 -4.29 14.39
CA GLY A 27 -0.94 -5.66 14.92
C GLY A 27 -2.05 -6.11 15.86
N ALA A 28 -2.93 -5.22 16.29
CA ALA A 28 -4.02 -5.53 17.22
C ALA A 28 -4.96 -6.65 16.75
N HIS A 29 -5.09 -6.83 15.44
CA HIS A 29 -5.96 -7.85 14.85
C HIS A 29 -5.28 -9.18 14.54
N GLY A 30 -3.97 -9.29 14.71
CA GLY A 30 -3.22 -10.48 14.34
C GLY A 30 -3.43 -10.85 12.85
N ALA A 31 -3.65 -12.15 12.59
CA ALA A 31 -3.86 -12.65 11.23
C ALA A 31 -5.29 -12.52 10.70
N ASN A 32 -6.26 -12.27 11.58
CA ASN A 32 -7.66 -12.07 11.21
C ASN A 32 -8.39 -11.21 12.25
N ARG A 33 -9.17 -10.26 11.76
CA ARG A 33 -9.90 -9.33 12.60
C ARG A 33 -11.20 -9.94 13.13
N LEU A 34 -11.47 -9.78 14.41
CA LEU A 34 -12.81 -10.00 14.96
C LEU A 34 -13.78 -8.91 14.49
N ALA A 35 -15.02 -9.28 14.26
CA ALA A 35 -16.08 -8.34 13.93
C ALA A 35 -16.15 -7.21 14.96
N SER A 36 -16.42 -5.99 14.51
CA SER A 36 -16.53 -4.75 15.30
C SER A 36 -15.23 -4.19 15.90
N ASN A 37 -14.15 -4.97 16.01
CA ASN A 37 -12.91 -4.47 16.61
C ASN A 37 -12.22 -3.38 15.78
N SER A 38 -12.49 -3.25 14.50
CA SER A 38 -11.91 -2.18 13.66
C SER A 38 -12.37 -0.78 14.10
N LEU A 39 -13.62 -0.64 14.53
CA LEU A 39 -14.12 0.64 15.02
C LEU A 39 -13.48 1.00 16.35
N LEU A 40 -13.33 0.02 17.25
CA LEU A 40 -12.67 0.20 18.54
C LEU A 40 -11.18 0.55 18.35
N GLU A 41 -10.48 -0.14 17.45
CA GLU A 41 -9.10 0.18 17.09
C GLU A 41 -8.99 1.62 16.61
N GLY A 42 -9.86 2.04 15.68
CA GLY A 42 -9.87 3.40 15.15
C GLY A 42 -10.02 4.46 16.23
N VAL A 43 -10.89 4.24 17.21
CA VAL A 43 -11.10 5.16 18.35
C VAL A 43 -9.88 5.18 19.28
N VAL A 44 -9.39 4.01 19.69
CA VAL A 44 -8.26 3.91 20.63
C VAL A 44 -6.97 4.48 20.02
N PHE A 45 -6.63 4.08 18.80
CA PHE A 45 -5.43 4.59 18.14
C PHE A 45 -5.56 6.04 17.70
N GLY A 46 -6.77 6.50 17.34
CA GLY A 46 -7.02 7.92 17.10
C GLY A 46 -6.73 8.78 18.32
N HIS A 47 -7.14 8.33 19.51
CA HIS A 47 -6.82 8.99 20.78
C HIS A 47 -5.30 9.00 21.05
N ARG A 48 -4.63 7.84 20.94
CA ARG A 48 -3.17 7.73 21.13
C ARG A 48 -2.37 8.62 20.19
N VAL A 49 -2.76 8.67 18.92
CA VAL A 49 -2.17 9.58 17.92
C VAL A 49 -2.34 11.03 18.35
N ALA A 50 -3.54 11.42 18.79
CA ALA A 50 -3.79 12.79 19.22
C ALA A 50 -2.96 13.20 20.45
N GLU A 51 -2.71 12.28 21.38
CA GLU A 51 -1.85 12.51 22.55
C GLU A 51 -0.35 12.56 22.17
N ASP A 52 0.06 11.77 21.17
CA ASP A 52 1.45 11.66 20.76
C ASP A 52 1.91 12.79 19.84
N ILE A 53 0.99 13.40 19.08
CA ILE A 53 1.32 14.55 18.24
C ILE A 53 1.73 15.73 19.12
N PRO A 54 2.97 16.25 19.03
CA PRO A 54 3.44 17.32 19.87
C PRO A 54 2.59 18.59 19.71
N GLN A 55 2.00 19.09 20.77
CA GLN A 55 1.16 20.29 20.75
C GLN A 55 1.90 21.58 20.38
N LYS A 56 3.25 21.56 20.29
CA LYS A 56 4.10 22.74 20.06
C LYS A 56 5.18 22.58 19.01
N GLN A 57 5.14 21.56 18.16
CA GLN A 57 6.08 21.51 17.06
C GLN A 57 5.60 22.41 15.93
N THR A 58 6.14 23.63 15.87
CA THR A 58 6.17 24.41 14.65
C THR A 58 7.07 23.64 13.67
N TYR A 59 6.47 22.85 12.82
CA TYR A 59 7.19 22.34 11.65
C TYR A 59 7.55 23.55 10.82
N SER A 60 8.86 23.86 10.74
CA SER A 60 9.33 24.77 9.72
C SER A 60 8.99 24.12 8.38
N ILE A 61 7.95 24.59 7.74
CA ILE A 61 7.69 24.30 6.33
C ILE A 61 8.79 25.08 5.60
N ASN A 62 10.00 24.51 5.58
CA ASN A 62 11.03 24.97 4.66
C ASN A 62 10.38 24.84 3.28
N ASN A 63 10.31 25.94 2.53
CA ASN A 63 9.79 26.12 1.19
C ASN A 63 9.85 24.81 0.36
N ALA A 64 9.08 23.81 0.74
CA ALA A 64 8.91 22.62 -0.04
C ALA A 64 8.25 23.11 -1.33
N GLU A 65 8.96 23.01 -2.43
CA GLU A 65 8.35 23.25 -3.73
C GLU A 65 7.07 22.44 -3.78
N VAL A 66 5.96 23.14 -3.99
CA VAL A 66 4.66 22.47 -4.11
C VAL A 66 4.76 21.60 -5.35
N TYR A 67 4.95 20.30 -5.13
CA TYR A 67 4.94 19.34 -6.22
C TYR A 67 3.54 19.32 -6.85
N VAL A 68 3.44 19.87 -8.04
CA VAL A 68 2.24 19.75 -8.86
C VAL A 68 2.39 18.48 -9.68
N PRO A 69 1.63 17.42 -9.38
CA PRO A 69 1.75 16.18 -10.13
C PRO A 69 1.47 16.44 -11.61
N ILE A 70 2.35 15.92 -12.47
CA ILE A 70 2.12 15.92 -13.91
C ILE A 70 0.93 15.00 -14.16
N ILE A 71 -0.19 15.59 -14.58
CA ILE A 71 -1.39 14.84 -14.90
C ILE A 71 -1.38 14.62 -16.40
N PRO A 72 -1.45 13.35 -16.84
CA PRO A 72 -1.43 13.02 -18.25
C PRO A 72 -2.63 13.59 -18.98
N GLU A 73 -2.56 13.67 -20.29
CA GLU A 73 -3.70 14.03 -21.12
C GLU A 73 -4.80 12.97 -21.00
N LEU A 74 -5.71 13.20 -20.04
CA LEU A 74 -6.83 12.31 -19.75
C LEU A 74 -8.01 12.59 -20.70
N SER A 75 -7.73 12.81 -21.99
CA SER A 75 -8.76 13.01 -23.01
C SER A 75 -9.72 11.81 -23.13
N LYS A 76 -9.36 10.67 -22.56
CA LYS A 76 -10.17 9.44 -22.55
C LYS A 76 -10.55 9.03 -21.13
N LYS A 77 -11.58 9.69 -20.57
CA LYS A 77 -12.23 9.26 -19.30
C LYS A 77 -12.52 7.76 -19.26
N ILE A 78 -12.90 7.18 -20.39
CA ILE A 78 -13.18 5.75 -20.57
C ILE A 78 -11.95 4.86 -20.29
N ALA A 79 -10.73 5.34 -20.59
CA ALA A 79 -9.52 4.56 -20.37
C ALA A 79 -9.23 4.33 -18.87
N LEU A 80 -9.35 5.39 -18.03
CA LEU A 80 -9.12 5.28 -16.58
C LEU A 80 -10.13 4.37 -15.90
N GLU A 81 -11.39 4.48 -16.26
CA GLU A 81 -12.45 3.62 -15.71
C GLU A 81 -12.22 2.15 -16.09
N LYS A 82 -11.81 1.89 -17.33
CA LYS A 82 -11.50 0.55 -17.81
C LYS A 82 -10.28 -0.05 -17.08
N LEU A 83 -9.22 0.72 -16.91
CA LEU A 83 -8.03 0.28 -16.17
C LEU A 83 -8.36 -0.01 -14.70
N THR A 84 -9.11 0.89 -14.04
CA THR A 84 -9.55 0.69 -12.66
C THR A 84 -10.42 -0.55 -12.49
N GLN A 85 -11.36 -0.79 -13.42
CA GLN A 85 -12.21 -1.98 -13.40
C GLN A 85 -11.41 -3.25 -13.67
N GLY A 86 -10.47 -3.20 -14.61
CA GLY A 86 -9.55 -4.32 -14.91
C GLY A 86 -8.72 -4.70 -13.69
N LEU A 87 -8.15 -3.71 -13.01
CA LEU A 87 -7.39 -3.91 -11.77
C LEU A 87 -8.25 -4.53 -10.66
N ARG A 88 -9.45 -4.00 -10.42
CA ARG A 88 -10.36 -4.55 -9.40
C ARG A 88 -10.75 -6.01 -9.71
N LYS A 89 -11.00 -6.31 -10.97
CA LYS A 89 -11.30 -7.69 -11.41
C LYS A 89 -10.12 -8.61 -11.18
N LEU A 90 -8.91 -8.19 -11.57
CA LEU A 90 -7.66 -8.92 -11.33
C LEU A 90 -7.48 -9.24 -9.85
N MET A 91 -7.59 -8.23 -8.99
CA MET A 91 -7.44 -8.38 -7.55
C MET A 91 -8.47 -9.35 -6.96
N TYR A 92 -9.73 -9.25 -7.40
CA TYR A 92 -10.79 -10.16 -6.96
C TYR A 92 -10.53 -11.60 -7.37
N GLU A 93 -10.16 -11.85 -8.63
CA GLU A 93 -10.03 -13.20 -9.20
C GLU A 93 -8.73 -13.91 -8.79
N LYS A 94 -7.61 -13.17 -8.67
CA LYS A 94 -6.27 -13.74 -8.48
C LYS A 94 -5.69 -13.52 -7.09
N VAL A 95 -6.07 -12.42 -6.43
CA VAL A 95 -5.53 -12.01 -5.12
C VAL A 95 -6.61 -12.00 -4.02
N GLY A 96 -7.83 -12.44 -4.34
CA GLY A 96 -8.99 -12.49 -3.45
C GLY A 96 -8.86 -13.48 -2.28
N LEU A 97 -9.96 -14.16 -1.97
CA LEU A 97 -10.03 -15.06 -0.80
C LEU A 97 -9.21 -16.35 -0.95
N ARG A 98 -9.14 -16.89 -2.15
CA ARG A 98 -8.39 -18.12 -2.45
C ARG A 98 -7.26 -17.79 -3.42
N ARG A 99 -6.04 -18.04 -3.01
CA ARG A 99 -4.82 -17.67 -3.71
C ARG A 99 -4.02 -18.91 -4.08
N SER A 100 -3.26 -18.84 -5.18
CA SER A 100 -2.27 -19.84 -5.58
C SER A 100 -1.04 -19.13 -6.14
N ALA A 101 0.14 -19.76 -6.15
CA ALA A 101 1.34 -19.20 -6.75
C ALA A 101 1.08 -18.74 -8.18
N SER A 102 0.53 -19.62 -9.03
CA SER A 102 0.25 -19.30 -10.43
C SER A 102 -0.69 -18.11 -10.62
N GLY A 103 -1.72 -17.99 -9.77
CA GLY A 103 -2.64 -16.85 -9.81
C GLY A 103 -1.97 -15.54 -9.40
N LEU A 104 -1.11 -15.58 -8.37
CA LEU A 104 -0.36 -14.43 -7.87
C LEU A 104 0.72 -13.98 -8.84
N GLU A 105 1.44 -14.90 -9.48
CA GLU A 105 2.43 -14.60 -10.53
C GLU A 105 1.80 -13.94 -11.75
N LEU A 106 0.65 -14.45 -12.21
CA LEU A 106 -0.14 -13.79 -13.26
C LEU A 106 -0.59 -12.38 -12.87
N ALA A 107 -0.93 -12.19 -11.59
CA ALA A 107 -1.30 -10.87 -11.09
C ALA A 107 -0.10 -9.93 -11.06
N ILE A 108 1.10 -10.37 -10.66
CA ILE A 108 2.33 -9.59 -10.71
C ILE A 108 2.61 -9.11 -12.14
N ALA A 109 2.65 -10.03 -13.11
CA ALA A 109 2.88 -9.67 -14.51
C ALA A 109 1.82 -8.68 -15.05
N SER A 110 0.57 -8.78 -14.57
CA SER A 110 -0.49 -7.84 -14.92
C SER A 110 -0.30 -6.47 -14.28
N HIS A 111 0.23 -6.41 -13.04
CA HIS A 111 0.58 -5.16 -12.37
C HIS A 111 1.74 -4.44 -13.07
N GLU A 112 2.78 -5.17 -13.48
CA GLU A 112 3.91 -4.61 -14.25
C GLU A 112 3.44 -4.02 -15.59
N LYS A 113 2.55 -4.73 -16.30
CA LYS A 113 1.94 -4.21 -17.51
C LYS A 113 1.12 -2.95 -17.25
N LEU A 114 0.34 -2.92 -16.18
CA LEU A 114 -0.44 -1.75 -15.80
C LEU A 114 0.46 -0.56 -15.42
N ALA A 115 1.58 -0.80 -14.72
CA ALA A 115 2.55 0.23 -14.39
C ALA A 115 3.12 0.88 -15.68
N ASN A 116 3.53 0.07 -16.65
CA ASN A 116 4.00 0.57 -17.94
C ASN A 116 2.92 1.37 -18.69
N GLU A 117 1.65 0.93 -18.66
CA GLU A 117 0.54 1.69 -19.26
C GLU A 117 0.31 3.04 -18.54
N ILE A 118 0.51 3.10 -17.23
CA ILE A 118 0.44 4.31 -16.41
C ILE A 118 1.58 5.26 -16.80
N ASP A 119 2.81 4.77 -16.88
CA ASP A 119 3.99 5.55 -17.25
C ASP A 119 3.87 6.11 -18.68
N ASP A 120 3.39 5.32 -19.62
CA ASP A 120 3.11 5.74 -21.00
C ASP A 120 2.05 6.85 -21.07
N LEU A 121 1.04 6.80 -20.18
CA LEU A 121 0.05 7.85 -20.08
C LEU A 121 0.66 9.13 -19.49
N GLU A 122 1.52 9.02 -18.46
CA GLU A 122 2.21 10.17 -17.84
C GLU A 122 3.17 10.87 -18.81
N ALA A 123 3.83 10.12 -19.69
CA ALA A 123 4.71 10.69 -20.70
C ALA A 123 3.96 11.61 -21.71
N ARG A 124 2.66 11.45 -21.85
CA ARG A 124 1.80 12.25 -22.73
C ARG A 124 1.32 13.51 -22.01
N LYS A 125 2.11 14.58 -22.09
CA LYS A 125 1.78 15.88 -21.46
C LYS A 125 0.48 16.44 -22.03
N SER A 126 -0.46 16.80 -21.16
CA SER A 126 -1.67 17.51 -21.56
C SER A 126 -1.37 18.98 -21.79
N GLN A 127 -1.95 19.55 -22.87
CA GLN A 127 -1.98 20.98 -23.11
C GLN A 127 -3.14 21.68 -22.37
N LYS A 128 -4.07 20.89 -21.82
CA LYS A 128 -5.25 21.41 -21.10
C LYS A 128 -5.13 21.11 -19.62
N SER A 129 -5.46 22.06 -18.78
CA SER A 129 -5.56 21.86 -17.34
C SER A 129 -6.62 20.79 -17.04
N PRO A 130 -6.27 19.73 -16.27
CA PRO A 130 -7.20 18.69 -15.92
C PRO A 130 -8.25 19.20 -14.93
N THR A 131 -9.42 18.61 -14.94
CA THR A 131 -10.43 18.85 -13.92
C THR A 131 -10.08 18.16 -12.60
N PHE A 132 -10.57 18.67 -11.47
CA PHE A 132 -10.38 18.03 -10.15
C PHE A 132 -10.80 16.54 -10.15
N VAL A 133 -11.88 16.19 -10.85
CA VAL A 133 -12.35 14.80 -10.96
C VAL A 133 -11.34 13.93 -11.70
N GLN A 134 -10.69 14.45 -12.73
CA GLN A 134 -9.64 13.70 -13.47
C GLN A 134 -8.41 13.51 -12.60
N VAL A 135 -7.95 14.54 -11.88
CA VAL A 135 -6.84 14.47 -10.93
C VAL A 135 -7.09 13.38 -9.89
N ARG A 136 -8.28 13.41 -9.26
CA ARG A 136 -8.66 12.43 -8.25
C ARG A 136 -8.67 11.01 -8.80
N LYS A 137 -9.33 10.76 -9.93
CA LYS A 137 -9.41 9.42 -10.52
C LYS A 137 -8.05 8.88 -10.94
N TRP A 138 -7.18 9.76 -11.41
CA TRP A 138 -5.80 9.39 -11.73
C TRP A 138 -5.02 8.98 -10.49
N GLY A 139 -5.04 9.79 -9.44
CA GLY A 139 -4.41 9.47 -8.16
C GLY A 139 -4.95 8.19 -7.53
N GLU A 140 -6.27 7.99 -7.58
CA GLU A 140 -6.91 6.74 -7.11
C GLU A 140 -6.39 5.52 -7.88
N LEU A 141 -6.27 5.58 -9.21
CA LEU A 141 -5.75 4.47 -10.03
C LEU A 141 -4.29 4.15 -9.67
N ARG A 142 -3.43 5.15 -9.58
CA ARG A 142 -2.01 4.98 -9.18
C ARG A 142 -1.89 4.31 -7.82
N ASN A 143 -2.62 4.83 -6.83
CA ASN A 143 -2.60 4.28 -5.48
C ASN A 143 -3.13 2.85 -5.43
N LEU A 144 -4.22 2.55 -6.15
CA LEU A 144 -4.76 1.19 -6.24
C LEU A 144 -3.77 0.22 -6.92
N ALA A 145 -3.07 0.67 -7.97
CA ALA A 145 -2.07 -0.14 -8.67
C ALA A 145 -0.90 -0.47 -7.73
N LEU A 146 -0.35 0.53 -7.04
CA LEU A 146 0.75 0.35 -6.08
C LEU A 146 0.35 -0.57 -4.93
N VAL A 147 -0.75 -0.29 -4.25
CA VAL A 147 -1.21 -1.09 -3.11
C VAL A 147 -1.59 -2.50 -3.55
N GLY A 148 -2.23 -2.66 -4.71
CA GLY A 148 -2.55 -3.97 -5.28
C GLY A 148 -1.31 -4.80 -5.55
N HIS A 149 -0.26 -4.20 -6.11
CA HIS A 149 1.03 -4.85 -6.36
C HIS A 149 1.70 -5.30 -5.05
N LEU A 150 1.80 -4.40 -4.04
CA LEU A 150 2.32 -4.72 -2.70
C LEU A 150 1.60 -5.90 -2.06
N VAL A 151 0.27 -5.90 -2.08
CA VAL A 151 -0.55 -6.98 -1.51
C VAL A 151 -0.31 -8.30 -2.26
N THR A 152 -0.14 -8.25 -3.58
CA THR A 152 0.11 -9.43 -4.41
C THR A 152 1.47 -10.06 -4.07
N ILE A 153 2.53 -9.26 -4.01
CA ILE A 153 3.89 -9.72 -3.65
C ILE A 153 3.92 -10.27 -2.22
N ALA A 154 3.34 -9.55 -1.26
CA ALA A 154 3.27 -10.00 0.12
C ALA A 154 2.52 -11.34 0.24
N SER A 155 1.47 -11.53 -0.57
CA SER A 155 0.70 -12.78 -0.62
C SER A 155 1.48 -13.92 -1.26
N LEU A 156 2.29 -13.66 -2.28
CA LEU A 156 3.15 -14.67 -2.92
C LEU A 156 4.27 -15.12 -1.97
N LYS A 157 4.93 -14.17 -1.31
CA LYS A 157 6.04 -14.44 -0.37
C LYS A 157 5.59 -15.14 0.92
N ARG A 158 4.30 -15.14 1.27
CA ARG A 158 3.77 -15.87 2.42
C ARG A 158 3.28 -17.27 2.01
N CYS A 159 4.13 -18.27 2.23
CA CYS A 159 3.90 -19.67 1.84
C CYS A 159 3.23 -20.47 2.97
N GLU A 160 2.08 -19.99 3.46
CA GLU A 160 1.22 -20.65 4.46
C GLU A 160 -0.23 -20.18 4.31
N SER A 161 -1.15 -20.81 5.02
CA SER A 161 -2.50 -20.30 5.24
C SER A 161 -2.68 -19.92 6.70
N ARG A 162 -3.08 -18.63 6.97
CA ARG A 162 -3.22 -18.10 8.33
C ARG A 162 -4.25 -16.97 8.37
N GLY A 163 -5.25 -17.10 9.22
CA GLY A 163 -6.31 -16.12 9.36
C GLY A 163 -7.03 -15.85 8.04
N ALA A 164 -7.07 -14.61 7.58
CA ALA A 164 -7.69 -14.23 6.32
C ALA A 164 -6.85 -14.56 5.07
N HIS A 165 -5.58 -14.97 5.24
CA HIS A 165 -4.72 -15.37 4.14
C HIS A 165 -4.85 -16.88 3.89
N TYR A 166 -5.40 -17.24 2.72
CA TYR A 166 -5.54 -18.64 2.33
C TYR A 166 -4.87 -18.91 0.99
N ARG A 167 -3.92 -19.87 1.00
CA ARG A 167 -3.16 -20.38 -0.14
C ARG A 167 -3.58 -21.80 -0.45
N THR A 168 -4.09 -22.07 -1.63
CA THR A 168 -4.49 -23.42 -2.05
C THR A 168 -3.32 -24.37 -2.21
N ASP A 169 -2.14 -23.83 -2.52
CA ASP A 169 -0.87 -24.53 -2.66
C ASP A 169 -0.10 -24.67 -1.32
N PHE A 170 -0.45 -23.87 -0.31
CA PHE A 170 0.06 -23.95 1.06
C PHE A 170 -1.08 -23.90 2.09
N PRO A 171 -1.93 -24.93 2.17
CA PRO A 171 -3.17 -24.88 2.95
C PRO A 171 -2.96 -24.90 4.47
N ASN A 172 -1.78 -25.28 4.93
CA ASN A 172 -1.46 -25.47 6.35
C ASN A 172 -0.80 -24.23 6.95
N LEU A 173 -0.88 -24.10 8.27
CA LEU A 173 -0.11 -23.17 9.07
C LEU A 173 1.37 -23.58 9.07
N GLU A 174 2.27 -22.59 8.94
CA GLU A 174 3.70 -22.78 9.15
C GLU A 174 4.13 -22.02 10.42
N PRO A 175 4.49 -22.72 11.51
CA PRO A 175 4.83 -22.07 12.78
C PRO A 175 5.95 -21.03 12.67
N ARG A 176 6.95 -21.27 11.80
CA ARG A 176 8.07 -20.33 11.59
C ARG A 176 7.64 -19.04 10.94
N LEU A 177 6.49 -19.02 10.22
CA LEU A 177 5.93 -17.84 9.57
C LEU A 177 4.93 -17.09 10.48
N ALA A 178 4.79 -17.47 11.76
CA ALA A 178 3.90 -16.81 12.72
C ALA A 178 4.41 -15.43 13.16
N THR A 179 4.97 -14.66 12.24
CA THR A 179 5.50 -13.31 12.45
C THR A 179 4.90 -12.33 11.45
N ARG A 180 4.87 -11.05 11.84
CA ARG A 180 4.50 -9.98 10.91
C ARG A 180 5.65 -9.78 9.92
N LYS A 181 5.30 -9.59 8.64
CA LYS A 181 6.26 -9.22 7.60
C LYS A 181 5.95 -7.81 7.12
N TYR A 182 7.00 -7.04 6.87
CA TYR A 182 6.92 -5.66 6.41
C TYR A 182 7.57 -5.57 5.04
N PHE A 183 6.99 -4.77 4.17
CA PHE A 183 7.46 -4.58 2.81
C PHE A 183 7.60 -3.09 2.55
N THR A 184 8.67 -2.69 1.89
CA THR A 184 8.90 -1.35 1.38
C THR A 184 8.64 -1.31 -0.11
N TYR A 185 8.62 -0.12 -0.68
CA TYR A 185 8.54 0.05 -2.13
C TYR A 185 9.75 -0.58 -2.85
N GLU A 186 10.92 -0.56 -2.24
CA GLU A 186 12.14 -1.18 -2.78
C GLU A 186 12.01 -2.69 -2.89
N ASP A 187 11.31 -3.34 -1.95
CA ASP A 187 11.06 -4.79 -1.97
C ASP A 187 10.20 -5.25 -3.16
N ILE A 188 9.51 -4.32 -3.83
CA ILE A 188 8.71 -4.61 -5.03
C ILE A 188 9.61 -4.68 -6.26
N ASN A 189 10.59 -3.78 -6.35
CA ASN A 189 11.43 -3.59 -7.54
C ASN A 189 12.66 -4.51 -7.56
N THR A 190 13.00 -5.09 -6.42
CA THR A 190 14.07 -6.08 -6.33
C THR A 190 13.46 -7.47 -6.33
N ASN A 191 13.80 -8.30 -7.30
CA ASN A 191 13.59 -9.76 -7.24
C ASN A 191 14.43 -10.43 -6.13
N SER A 192 14.81 -9.65 -5.09
CA SER A 192 15.59 -10.15 -3.99
C SER A 192 14.71 -11.04 -3.10
N ASP A 193 15.18 -12.24 -2.84
CA ASP A 193 14.68 -13.16 -1.81
C ASP A 193 14.87 -12.60 -0.38
N SER A 194 14.88 -11.25 -0.23
CA SER A 194 14.99 -10.60 1.06
C SER A 194 13.80 -11.01 1.93
N GLU A 195 14.10 -11.76 2.97
CA GLU A 195 13.17 -11.94 4.09
C GLU A 195 12.75 -10.54 4.56
N GLY A 196 11.43 -10.29 4.60
CA GLY A 196 10.88 -8.97 4.92
C GLY A 196 11.57 -8.35 6.13
N THR A 197 11.89 -7.05 6.02
CA THR A 197 12.58 -6.29 7.06
C THR A 197 11.79 -6.29 8.37
N SER A 198 12.48 -6.34 9.51
CA SER A 198 11.86 -6.14 10.82
C SER A 198 11.54 -4.65 10.99
N PHE A 199 10.29 -4.33 11.35
CA PHE A 199 9.91 -2.97 11.74
C PHE A 199 10.44 -2.72 13.17
N ASP A 200 11.47 -1.88 13.28
CA ASP A 200 11.95 -1.33 14.54
C ASP A 200 11.51 0.15 14.61
N GLY A 201 10.48 0.41 15.39
CA GLY A 201 9.94 1.77 15.59
C GLY A 201 10.94 2.75 16.21
N THR A 202 12.14 2.29 16.60
CA THR A 202 13.19 3.12 17.22
C THR A 202 14.28 3.55 16.25
N LYS A 203 14.47 2.87 15.11
CA LYS A 203 15.49 3.20 14.12
C LYS A 203 14.97 4.22 13.11
N ARG A 204 15.30 5.48 13.37
CA ARG A 204 15.13 6.62 12.45
C ARG A 204 16.26 6.66 11.43
N GLU A 205 16.31 5.75 10.49
CA GLU A 205 17.16 5.94 9.32
C GLU A 205 16.31 6.49 8.17
N SER A 206 16.48 7.80 7.95
CA SER A 206 16.00 8.48 6.74
C SER A 206 16.85 8.02 5.54
N LYS A 207 16.47 6.93 4.91
CA LYS A 207 16.89 6.68 3.53
C LYS A 207 15.83 7.24 2.59
N ASN A 208 16.24 8.22 1.80
CA ASN A 208 15.47 8.86 0.74
C ASN A 208 14.95 7.81 -0.26
N ALA A 209 13.77 7.31 -0.03
CA ALA A 209 13.08 6.36 -0.91
C ALA A 209 11.85 6.99 -1.57
N ILE A 210 11.97 8.26 -1.99
CA ILE A 210 10.91 8.96 -2.73
C ILE A 210 11.57 9.71 -3.88
N SER A 211 12.08 9.03 -4.88
CA SER A 211 12.73 9.72 -5.99
C SER A 211 12.23 9.35 -7.38
N SER A 212 11.25 8.47 -7.55
CA SER A 212 10.76 8.15 -8.90
C SER A 212 9.24 7.96 -9.07
N TYR A 213 8.43 8.29 -8.06
CA TYR A 213 6.97 8.20 -8.15
C TYR A 213 6.22 9.40 -7.53
N LEU A 214 6.92 10.53 -7.37
CA LEU A 214 6.27 11.81 -7.07
C LEU A 214 6.17 12.67 -8.30
#